data_2f2df00f2abd773479c0016bcbf9296d
#
_entry.id   2f2df00f2abd773479c0016bcbf9296d
#
_cell.length_a   1.000
_cell.length_b   1.000
_cell.length_c   1.000
_cell.angle_alpha   90.00
_cell.angle_beta   90.00
_cell.angle_gamma   90.00
#
_symmetry.space_group_name_H-M   'P 1'
#
loop_
_entity.id
_entity.type
_entity.pdbx_description
1 polymer ?
#
loop_
_entity_poly.entity_id
_entity_poly.type
_entity_poly.pdbx_seq_one_letter_code
_entity_poly.pdbx_strand_id
1 'polypeptide(L)'
;MKNTGTLKVTLPTEREIVMTRVFDAPRRLVFDALTKPELFKRWFGPRGWSLVVCEIDLKVGGAWRSVLRGPGGKEMGMRGVYQEIVPPERLVSTEKFDDYPGESLNTLVLVEQGGKTTLTITVLYESQGIRDAVIKSGMEHGAAECYDKLAEMLAPENK
;
A
#
# COMPACT_ATOMS: atom_id res chain seq x y z
N MET A 1 16.46 -8.30 15.02
CA MET A 1 16.09 -8.90 13.75
C MET A 1 14.96 -8.14 13.10
N LYS A 2 15.02 -7.99 11.85
CA LYS A 2 13.99 -7.28 11.12
C LYS A 2 12.77 -8.14 10.87
N ASN A 3 11.66 -7.48 10.72
CA ASN A 3 10.51 -8.06 10.12
C ASN A 3 10.87 -8.44 8.69
N THR A 4 10.81 -9.68 8.39
CA THR A 4 11.50 -10.16 7.22
C THR A 4 10.60 -10.46 6.06
N GLY A 5 11.23 -10.73 5.01
CA GLY A 5 10.62 -10.97 3.76
C GLY A 5 10.97 -9.88 2.80
N THR A 6 10.76 -10.14 1.57
CA THR A 6 10.92 -9.18 0.50
C THR A 6 9.60 -9.07 -0.22
N LEU A 7 9.37 -7.95 -0.84
CA LEU A 7 8.18 -7.78 -1.67
C LEU A 7 8.30 -8.69 -2.88
N LYS A 8 7.29 -9.52 -3.09
CA LYS A 8 7.19 -10.35 -4.29
C LYS A 8 6.17 -9.75 -5.22
N VAL A 9 6.49 -9.68 -6.49
CA VAL A 9 5.61 -9.11 -7.50
C VAL A 9 5.35 -10.14 -8.58
N THR A 10 4.07 -10.37 -8.89
CA THR A 10 3.67 -11.26 -9.97
C THR A 10 2.65 -10.57 -10.85
N LEU A 11 2.50 -11.09 -12.07
CA LEU A 11 1.60 -10.54 -13.09
C LEU A 11 0.65 -11.63 -13.56
N PRO A 12 -0.38 -11.95 -12.78
CA PRO A 12 -1.24 -13.11 -13.09
C PRO A 12 -2.12 -12.91 -14.32
N THR A 13 -2.48 -11.65 -14.64
CA THR A 13 -3.25 -11.33 -15.84
C THR A 13 -2.66 -10.12 -16.52
N GLU A 14 -3.20 -9.76 -17.69
CA GLU A 14 -2.72 -8.62 -18.48
C GLU A 14 -2.94 -7.28 -17.80
N ARG A 15 -3.88 -7.21 -16.86
CA ARG A 15 -4.24 -5.94 -16.22
C ARG A 15 -3.93 -5.90 -14.74
N GLU A 16 -3.33 -6.95 -14.17
CA GLU A 16 -3.09 -7.01 -12.73
C GLU A 16 -1.62 -7.00 -12.38
N ILE A 17 -1.34 -6.38 -11.23
CA ILE A 17 -0.08 -6.54 -10.52
C ILE A 17 -0.45 -7.07 -9.13
N VAL A 18 0.19 -8.18 -8.72
CA VAL A 18 -0.01 -8.71 -7.37
C VAL A 18 1.28 -8.60 -6.60
N MET A 19 1.19 -8.00 -5.42
CA MET A 19 2.33 -7.83 -4.52
C MET A 19 2.05 -8.58 -3.23
N THR A 20 3.06 -9.26 -2.70
CA THR A 20 2.93 -10.05 -1.48
C THR A 20 4.10 -9.78 -0.56
N ARG A 21 3.81 -9.57 0.71
CA ARG A 21 4.83 -9.34 1.74
C ARG A 21 4.40 -9.96 3.05
N VAL A 22 5.35 -10.60 3.76
CA VAL A 22 5.12 -11.16 5.09
C VAL A 22 5.68 -10.20 6.15
N PHE A 23 4.89 -9.96 7.19
CA PHE A 23 5.29 -9.13 8.34
C PHE A 23 5.27 -9.97 9.61
N ASP A 24 6.25 -9.76 10.48
CA ASP A 24 6.32 -10.44 11.78
C ASP A 24 5.50 -9.66 12.80
N ALA A 25 4.19 -9.64 12.58
CA ALA A 25 3.24 -8.94 13.44
C ALA A 25 1.84 -9.52 13.20
N PRO A 26 0.96 -9.47 14.21
CA PRO A 26 -0.42 -9.92 14.01
C PRO A 26 -1.15 -8.99 13.04
N ARG A 27 -2.12 -9.54 12.33
CA ARG A 27 -2.80 -8.79 11.26
C ARG A 27 -3.51 -7.53 11.76
N ARG A 28 -3.91 -7.50 13.02
CA ARG A 28 -4.55 -6.29 13.57
C ARG A 28 -3.60 -5.11 13.53
N LEU A 29 -2.33 -5.32 13.87
CA LEU A 29 -1.34 -4.25 13.82
C LEU A 29 -1.05 -3.81 12.38
N VAL A 30 -1.01 -4.77 11.46
CA VAL A 30 -0.82 -4.45 10.04
C VAL A 30 -2.03 -3.66 9.52
N PHE A 31 -3.24 -4.11 9.84
CA PHE A 31 -4.46 -3.43 9.42
C PHE A 31 -4.52 -1.99 9.96
N ASP A 32 -4.17 -1.82 11.23
CA ASP A 32 -4.15 -0.48 11.83
C ASP A 32 -3.13 0.42 11.14
N ALA A 33 -1.96 -0.11 10.80
CA ALA A 33 -0.94 0.67 10.10
C ALA A 33 -1.38 1.09 8.70
N LEU A 34 -2.28 0.33 8.08
CA LEU A 34 -2.82 0.64 6.76
C LEU A 34 -3.98 1.63 6.79
N THR A 35 -4.64 1.79 7.94
CA THR A 35 -5.92 2.50 8.00
C THR A 35 -5.96 3.70 8.94
N LYS A 36 -5.03 3.78 9.88
CA LYS A 36 -4.98 4.92 10.82
C LYS A 36 -4.00 5.96 10.32
N PRO A 37 -4.45 7.21 10.08
CA PRO A 37 -3.56 8.23 9.52
C PRO A 37 -2.28 8.45 10.32
N GLU A 38 -2.35 8.44 11.64
CA GLU A 38 -1.18 8.66 12.49
C GLU A 38 -0.13 7.55 12.36
N LEU A 39 -0.55 6.35 11.95
CA LEU A 39 0.37 5.24 11.69
C LEU A 39 0.78 5.19 10.22
N PHE A 40 -0.18 5.38 9.32
CA PHE A 40 0.05 5.31 7.88
C PHE A 40 1.12 6.30 7.43
N LYS A 41 1.08 7.52 7.94
CA LYS A 41 2.05 8.56 7.56
C LYS A 41 3.47 8.27 8.01
N ARG A 42 3.67 7.30 8.92
CA ARG A 42 5.00 6.96 9.41
C ARG A 42 5.78 6.08 8.44
N TRP A 43 5.10 5.37 7.57
CA TRP A 43 5.79 4.42 6.69
C TRP A 43 5.47 4.60 5.21
N PHE A 44 4.33 5.18 4.86
CA PHE A 44 3.92 5.26 3.47
C PHE A 44 4.81 6.21 2.69
N GLY A 45 5.24 5.76 1.50
CA GLY A 45 6.14 6.49 0.62
C GLY A 45 7.54 5.89 0.59
N PRO A 46 8.20 5.94 -0.57
CA PRO A 46 9.60 5.48 -0.67
C PRO A 46 10.50 6.32 0.22
N ARG A 47 11.71 5.82 0.46
CA ARG A 47 12.68 6.57 1.27
C ARG A 47 12.99 7.90 0.59
N GLY A 48 13.05 8.96 1.38
CA GLY A 48 13.24 10.32 0.87
C GLY A 48 11.95 11.05 0.55
N TRP A 49 10.80 10.37 0.67
CA TRP A 49 9.48 10.96 0.49
C TRP A 49 8.74 10.98 1.82
N SER A 50 7.91 12.01 2.03
CA SER A 50 7.06 12.09 3.22
C SER A 50 5.62 12.34 2.84
N LEU A 51 4.72 11.80 3.65
CA LEU A 51 3.30 11.97 3.44
C LEU A 51 2.87 13.30 4.08
N VAL A 52 2.56 14.29 3.26
CA VAL A 52 2.22 15.65 3.72
C VAL A 52 0.72 15.87 3.82
N VAL A 53 -0.07 15.07 3.13
CA VAL A 53 -1.53 15.04 3.29
C VAL A 53 -1.94 13.58 3.48
N CYS A 54 -2.71 13.32 4.52
CA CYS A 54 -3.21 11.97 4.79
C CYS A 54 -4.61 12.09 5.37
N GLU A 55 -5.61 11.83 4.54
CA GLU A 55 -7.01 11.86 4.94
C GLU A 55 -7.61 10.50 4.67
N ILE A 56 -8.23 9.91 5.69
CA ILE A 56 -8.83 8.58 5.59
C ILE A 56 -10.19 8.63 6.27
N ASP A 57 -11.25 8.46 5.46
CA ASP A 57 -12.61 8.30 5.97
C ASP A 57 -12.94 6.81 5.87
N LEU A 58 -12.64 6.06 6.92
CA LEU A 58 -12.66 4.60 6.89
C LEU A 58 -14.07 4.05 7.03
N LYS A 59 -14.81 4.12 5.94
CA LYS A 59 -16.14 3.52 5.83
C LYS A 59 -16.41 3.25 4.36
N VAL A 60 -17.32 2.32 4.08
CA VAL A 60 -17.73 2.04 2.69
C VAL A 60 -18.31 3.33 2.10
N GLY A 61 -17.80 3.73 0.95
CA GLY A 61 -18.13 4.99 0.30
C GLY A 61 -17.32 6.18 0.79
N GLY A 62 -16.50 5.99 1.83
CA GLY A 62 -15.63 7.06 2.33
C GLY A 62 -14.43 7.27 1.43
N ALA A 63 -13.95 8.50 1.40
CA ALA A 63 -12.82 8.87 0.53
C ALA A 63 -11.50 8.87 1.30
N TRP A 64 -10.42 8.63 0.57
CA TRP A 64 -9.08 8.82 1.12
C TRP A 64 -8.27 9.69 0.19
N ARG A 65 -7.30 10.42 0.76
CA ARG A 65 -6.43 11.33 0.03
C ARG A 65 -5.03 11.26 0.61
N SER A 66 -4.03 11.06 -0.24
CA SER A 66 -2.63 11.05 0.17
C SER A 66 -1.81 11.90 -0.79
N VAL A 67 -0.92 12.72 -0.24
CA VAL A 67 0.05 13.48 -1.04
C VAL A 67 1.43 13.23 -0.45
N LEU A 68 2.31 12.71 -1.29
CA LEU A 68 3.71 12.47 -0.96
C LEU A 68 4.55 13.62 -1.48
N ARG A 69 5.50 14.09 -0.67
CA ARG A 69 6.46 15.10 -1.10
C ARG A 69 7.86 14.52 -1.06
N GLY A 70 8.58 14.63 -2.17
CA GLY A 70 9.90 14.07 -2.35
C GLY A 70 10.98 15.12 -2.54
N PRO A 71 12.15 14.70 -3.03
CA PRO A 71 13.29 15.59 -3.23
C PRO A 71 12.93 16.76 -4.16
N GLY A 72 13.42 17.94 -3.82
CA GLY A 72 13.15 19.14 -4.61
C GLY A 72 11.74 19.70 -4.48
N GLY A 73 10.96 19.21 -3.51
CA GLY A 73 9.58 19.66 -3.31
C GLY A 73 8.59 19.02 -4.27
N LYS A 74 9.01 18.01 -5.02
CA LYS A 74 8.14 17.30 -5.95
C LYS A 74 7.00 16.62 -5.19
N GLU A 75 5.78 16.70 -5.70
CA GLU A 75 4.64 16.08 -5.03
C GLU A 75 3.96 15.05 -5.92
N MET A 76 3.46 13.99 -5.29
CA MET A 76 2.66 12.97 -5.94
C MET A 76 1.39 12.78 -5.14
N GLY A 77 0.25 13.10 -5.75
CA GLY A 77 -1.05 12.97 -5.11
C GLY A 77 -1.80 11.76 -5.61
N MET A 78 -2.54 11.13 -4.69
CA MET A 78 -3.40 10.01 -5.03
C MET A 78 -4.65 10.05 -4.17
N ARG A 79 -5.74 9.48 -4.69
CA ARG A 79 -7.04 9.48 -4.01
C ARG A 79 -7.85 8.26 -4.38
N GLY A 80 -8.86 7.98 -3.59
CA GLY A 80 -9.74 6.88 -3.88
C GLY A 80 -10.94 6.83 -2.96
N VAL A 81 -11.72 5.75 -3.10
CA VAL A 81 -12.93 5.50 -2.33
C VAL A 81 -12.92 4.07 -1.86
N TYR A 82 -13.27 3.85 -0.60
CA TYR A 82 -13.37 2.51 -0.05
C TYR A 82 -14.65 1.83 -0.54
N GLN A 83 -14.53 0.61 -1.03
CA GLN A 83 -15.65 -0.18 -1.50
C GLN A 83 -16.00 -1.33 -0.56
N GLU A 84 -15.01 -1.86 0.15
CA GLU A 84 -15.23 -2.95 1.08
C GLU A 84 -14.23 -2.84 2.23
N ILE A 85 -14.71 -3.03 3.46
CA ILE A 85 -13.88 -2.95 4.65
C ILE A 85 -14.28 -4.09 5.57
N VAL A 86 -13.40 -5.06 5.76
CA VAL A 86 -13.62 -6.20 6.66
C VAL A 86 -12.43 -6.30 7.61
N PRO A 87 -12.44 -5.56 8.73
CA PRO A 87 -11.29 -5.57 9.65
C PRO A 87 -11.15 -6.91 10.35
N PRO A 88 -9.95 -7.38 10.55
CA PRO A 88 -8.67 -6.91 10.05
C PRO A 88 -8.21 -7.71 8.82
N GLU A 89 -9.12 -8.17 7.98
CA GLU A 89 -8.87 -9.16 6.94
C GLU A 89 -8.76 -8.60 5.53
N ARG A 90 -9.54 -7.54 5.23
CA ARG A 90 -9.71 -7.17 3.83
C ARG A 90 -10.09 -5.71 3.65
N LEU A 91 -9.48 -5.08 2.66
CA LEU A 91 -9.81 -3.73 2.20
C LEU A 91 -9.88 -3.73 0.69
N VAL A 92 -10.94 -3.13 0.14
CA VAL A 92 -11.03 -2.90 -1.30
C VAL A 92 -11.27 -1.41 -1.52
N SER A 93 -10.45 -0.78 -2.34
CA SER A 93 -10.59 0.65 -2.64
C SER A 93 -10.17 0.94 -4.07
N THR A 94 -10.67 2.05 -4.60
CA THR A 94 -10.17 2.57 -5.85
C THR A 94 -8.94 3.42 -5.59
N GLU A 95 -8.12 3.63 -6.63
CA GLU A 95 -6.95 4.49 -6.54
C GLU A 95 -6.75 5.22 -7.85
N LYS A 96 -6.56 6.53 -7.76
CA LYS A 96 -6.25 7.36 -8.92
C LYS A 96 -5.13 8.32 -8.54
N PHE A 97 -4.09 8.36 -9.40
CA PHE A 97 -3.02 9.33 -9.26
C PHE A 97 -3.45 10.63 -9.94
N ASP A 98 -3.14 11.76 -9.31
CA ASP A 98 -3.53 13.07 -9.86
C ASP A 98 -2.94 13.33 -11.24
N ASP A 99 -1.70 12.88 -11.46
CA ASP A 99 -0.94 13.22 -12.65
C ASP A 99 -0.95 12.15 -13.73
N TYR A 100 -1.66 11.03 -13.51
CA TYR A 100 -1.68 9.93 -14.45
C TYR A 100 -3.11 9.54 -14.77
N PRO A 101 -3.36 9.03 -15.99
CA PRO A 101 -4.71 8.61 -16.38
C PRO A 101 -5.06 7.27 -15.75
N GLY A 102 -6.35 7.05 -15.63
CA GLY A 102 -6.89 5.76 -15.22
C GLY A 102 -7.05 5.62 -13.73
N GLU A 103 -7.91 4.71 -13.37
CA GLU A 103 -8.21 4.36 -11.99
C GLU A 103 -7.95 2.88 -11.81
N SER A 104 -7.38 2.48 -10.69
CA SER A 104 -7.17 1.06 -10.38
C SER A 104 -8.08 0.65 -9.24
N LEU A 105 -8.29 -0.67 -9.13
CA LEU A 105 -8.99 -1.27 -8.01
C LEU A 105 -7.97 -2.04 -7.19
N ASN A 106 -7.83 -1.67 -5.93
CA ASN A 106 -6.84 -2.27 -5.03
C ASN A 106 -7.55 -3.15 -4.01
N THR A 107 -7.16 -4.42 -3.96
CA THR A 107 -7.68 -5.37 -3.00
C THR A 107 -6.53 -5.80 -2.09
N LEU A 108 -6.69 -5.55 -0.79
CA LEU A 108 -5.69 -5.94 0.22
C LEU A 108 -6.29 -7.03 1.07
N VAL A 109 -5.57 -8.16 1.19
CA VAL A 109 -6.00 -9.30 2.01
C VAL A 109 -4.89 -9.62 3.00
N LEU A 110 -5.26 -9.79 4.27
CA LEU A 110 -4.34 -10.07 5.36
C LEU A 110 -4.67 -11.44 5.96
N VAL A 111 -3.71 -12.35 5.90
CA VAL A 111 -3.85 -13.70 6.45
C VAL A 111 -2.80 -13.88 7.53
N GLU A 112 -3.25 -14.22 8.75
CA GLU A 112 -2.34 -14.41 9.87
C GLU A 112 -2.13 -15.88 10.16
N GLN A 113 -0.86 -16.24 10.38
CA GLN A 113 -0.48 -17.59 10.82
C GLN A 113 0.72 -17.48 11.75
N GLY A 114 0.59 -18.06 12.94
CA GLY A 114 1.71 -18.09 13.88
C GLY A 114 2.23 -16.72 14.27
N GLY A 115 1.35 -15.75 14.38
CA GLY A 115 1.73 -14.39 14.75
C GLY A 115 2.33 -13.56 13.62
N LYS A 116 2.39 -14.14 12.42
CA LYS A 116 2.88 -13.42 11.22
C LYS A 116 1.73 -13.19 10.27
N THR A 117 1.80 -12.08 9.54
CA THR A 117 0.75 -11.70 8.59
C THR A 117 1.30 -11.66 7.18
N THR A 118 0.60 -12.33 6.27
CA THR A 118 0.87 -12.19 4.84
C THR A 118 -0.12 -11.17 4.27
N LEU A 119 0.42 -10.10 3.73
CA LEU A 119 -0.36 -9.06 3.03
C LEU A 119 -0.25 -9.32 1.54
N THR A 120 -1.39 -9.49 0.88
CA THR A 120 -1.47 -9.64 -0.57
C THR A 120 -2.24 -8.44 -1.12
N ILE A 121 -1.63 -7.74 -2.05
CA ILE A 121 -2.23 -6.57 -2.70
C ILE A 121 -2.42 -6.90 -4.16
N THR A 122 -3.67 -6.89 -4.62
CA THR A 122 -3.99 -7.06 -6.03
C THR A 122 -4.43 -5.71 -6.58
N VAL A 123 -3.72 -5.23 -7.59
CA VAL A 123 -4.05 -3.97 -8.26
C VAL A 123 -4.53 -4.30 -9.66
N LEU A 124 -5.78 -3.97 -9.93
CA LEU A 124 -6.40 -4.19 -11.24
C LEU A 124 -6.49 -2.86 -11.98
N TYR A 125 -5.83 -2.79 -13.13
CA TYR A 125 -5.79 -1.57 -13.96
C TYR A 125 -6.83 -1.63 -15.07
N GLU A 126 -7.14 -0.48 -15.65
CA GLU A 126 -8.14 -0.38 -16.69
C GLU A 126 -7.69 -1.00 -18.02
N SER A 127 -6.38 -1.03 -18.24
CA SER A 127 -5.82 -1.62 -19.46
C SER A 127 -4.44 -2.19 -19.21
N GLN A 128 -4.01 -3.05 -20.12
CA GLN A 128 -2.66 -3.60 -20.09
C GLN A 128 -1.61 -2.50 -20.29
N GLY A 129 -1.92 -1.52 -21.15
CA GLY A 129 -1.00 -0.41 -21.39
C GLY A 129 -0.73 0.41 -20.15
N ILE A 130 -1.77 0.68 -19.35
CA ILE A 130 -1.61 1.40 -18.09
C ILE A 130 -0.80 0.54 -17.10
N ARG A 131 -1.13 -0.75 -16.98
CA ARG A 131 -0.39 -1.67 -16.12
C ARG A 131 1.10 -1.69 -16.47
N ASP A 132 1.41 -1.80 -17.76
CA ASP A 132 2.80 -1.87 -18.22
C ASP A 132 3.54 -0.56 -17.97
N ALA A 133 2.87 0.58 -18.12
CA ALA A 133 3.46 1.88 -17.82
C ALA A 133 3.82 2.01 -16.33
N VAL A 134 2.96 1.49 -15.46
CA VAL A 134 3.23 1.49 -14.02
C VAL A 134 4.47 0.65 -13.70
N ILE A 135 4.58 -0.53 -14.32
CA ILE A 135 5.75 -1.40 -14.12
C ILE A 135 7.02 -0.66 -14.56
N LYS A 136 6.97 -0.01 -15.72
CA LYS A 136 8.14 0.69 -16.26
C LYS A 136 8.54 1.91 -15.44
N SER A 137 7.63 2.45 -14.64
CA SER A 137 7.92 3.61 -13.80
C SER A 137 8.82 3.29 -12.61
N GLY A 138 9.07 2.01 -12.35
CA GLY A 138 9.86 1.60 -11.20
C GLY A 138 9.05 1.47 -9.92
N MET A 139 7.73 1.29 -10.03
CA MET A 139 6.84 1.21 -8.87
C MET A 139 7.23 0.09 -7.92
N GLU A 140 7.80 -1.00 -8.44
CA GLU A 140 8.19 -2.14 -7.61
C GLU A 140 9.25 -1.73 -6.60
N HIS A 141 10.23 -0.95 -7.02
CA HIS A 141 11.28 -0.47 -6.13
C HIS A 141 10.70 0.45 -5.05
N GLY A 142 9.83 1.40 -5.43
CA GLY A 142 9.19 2.29 -4.49
C GLY A 142 8.30 1.56 -3.50
N ALA A 143 7.52 0.61 -3.99
CA ALA A 143 6.65 -0.20 -3.14
C ALA A 143 7.48 -1.04 -2.17
N ALA A 144 8.58 -1.64 -2.63
CA ALA A 144 9.46 -2.43 -1.77
C ALA A 144 10.00 -1.57 -0.63
N GLU A 145 10.43 -0.34 -0.91
CA GLU A 145 10.91 0.56 0.13
C GLU A 145 9.82 0.93 1.13
N CYS A 146 8.61 1.18 0.65
CA CYS A 146 7.47 1.46 1.52
C CYS A 146 7.24 0.33 2.50
N TYR A 147 7.15 -0.89 1.99
CA TYR A 147 6.84 -2.04 2.85
C TYR A 147 8.02 -2.45 3.73
N ASP A 148 9.25 -2.15 3.32
CA ASP A 148 10.40 -2.30 4.20
C ASP A 148 10.27 -1.36 5.40
N LYS A 149 9.85 -0.12 5.18
CA LYS A 149 9.62 0.83 6.28
C LYS A 149 8.50 0.35 7.21
N LEU A 150 7.43 -0.19 6.65
CA LEU A 150 6.35 -0.76 7.45
C LEU A 150 6.86 -1.93 8.29
N ALA A 151 7.66 -2.81 7.70
CA ALA A 151 8.25 -3.92 8.42
C ALA A 151 9.13 -3.45 9.56
N GLU A 152 9.93 -2.40 9.34
CA GLU A 152 10.77 -1.81 10.38
C GLU A 152 9.93 -1.25 11.52
N MET A 153 8.84 -0.58 11.20
CA MET A 153 7.95 0.00 12.20
C MET A 153 7.29 -1.08 13.06
N LEU A 154 6.95 -2.21 12.47
CA LEU A 154 6.26 -3.29 13.15
C LEU A 154 7.19 -4.27 13.85
N ALA A 155 8.50 -4.15 13.68
CA ALA A 155 9.46 -5.11 14.21
C ALA A 155 9.45 -5.11 15.76
N PRO A 156 9.32 -6.31 16.40
CA PRO A 156 9.20 -6.39 17.85
C PRO A 156 10.41 -5.87 18.60
N GLU A 157 11.60 -5.99 18.02
CA GLU A 157 12.83 -5.56 18.67
C GLU A 157 13.01 -4.04 18.69
N ASN A 158 12.13 -3.30 18.05
CA ASN A 158 12.20 -1.83 18.08
C ASN A 158 11.59 -1.23 19.33
N LYS A 159 11.41 -2.03 20.34
CA LYS A 159 10.86 -1.57 21.61
C LYS A 159 11.89 -0.89 22.46
#